data_b10183eb919bb75ef17a0bac67f6fcdb
#
_entry.id   b10183eb919bb75ef17a0bac67f6fcdb
#
_cell.length_a   1.000
_cell.length_b   1.000
_cell.length_c   1.000
_cell.angle_alpha   90.00
_cell.angle_beta   90.00
_cell.angle_gamma   90.00
#
_symmetry.space_group_name_H-M   'P 1'
#
loop_
_entity.id
_entity.type
_entity.pdbx_description
1 polymer ?
#
loop_
_entity_poly.entity_id
_entity_poly.type
_entity_poly.pdbx_seq_one_letter_code
_entity_poly.pdbx_strand_id
1 'polypeptide(L)'
;LMNKRAVVLYLSIILGLVLIVTGWYAASFLTYTSESVPEGFSGDRAYADVQTQVDMGPRTPGSAGHAQIREWMRTELESAGWIVEVHESERLGHPIYNIIAKRGEEPPQIILAAHYDTRFFADNDPDPAKHTEPVPGANDGASGVAVLLELARTLPADTTPTWLVFFDTEDNGRVEGWDWILGSRAFVEEVPIQPQAVVIIDMIGDAD
;
A
#
# COMPACT_ATOMS: atom_id res chain seq x y z
N LEU A 1 4.83 58.65 20.14
CA LEU A 1 4.22 57.71 21.14
C LEU A 1 2.78 57.45 20.73
N MET A 2 2.44 56.19 20.46
CA MET A 2 1.08 55.79 20.06
C MET A 2 0.08 56.07 21.20
N ASN A 3 -1.06 56.64 20.84
CA ASN A 3 -2.15 56.94 21.78
C ASN A 3 -2.72 55.62 22.35
N LYS A 4 -3.00 55.59 23.68
CA LYS A 4 -3.54 54.38 24.37
C LYS A 4 -4.76 53.78 23.66
N ARG A 5 -5.63 54.60 23.06
CA ARG A 5 -6.81 54.17 22.28
C ARG A 5 -6.40 53.43 20.99
N ALA A 6 -5.34 53.90 20.31
CA ALA A 6 -4.81 53.22 19.11
C ALA A 6 -4.19 51.87 19.46
N VAL A 7 -3.47 51.77 20.58
CA VAL A 7 -2.90 50.50 21.06
C VAL A 7 -3.99 49.47 21.35
N VAL A 8 -5.06 49.89 22.06
CA VAL A 8 -6.21 49.00 22.36
C VAL A 8 -6.90 48.55 21.09
N LEU A 9 -7.11 49.44 20.11
CA LEU A 9 -7.70 49.07 18.83
C LEU A 9 -6.87 48.06 18.06
N TYR A 10 -5.54 48.25 17.98
CA TYR A 10 -4.62 47.28 17.33
C TYR A 10 -4.63 45.93 18.01
N LEU A 11 -4.60 45.89 19.34
CA LEU A 11 -4.64 44.64 20.10
C LEU A 11 -5.98 43.91 19.90
N SER A 12 -7.11 44.65 19.83
CA SER A 12 -8.42 44.05 19.55
C SER A 12 -8.52 43.46 18.14
N ILE A 13 -7.92 44.12 17.13
CA ILE A 13 -7.86 43.61 15.75
C ILE A 13 -7.00 42.34 15.67
N ILE A 14 -5.83 42.37 16.31
CA ILE A 14 -4.92 41.19 16.36
C ILE A 14 -5.63 40.00 17.03
N LEU A 15 -6.27 40.25 18.18
CA LEU A 15 -7.02 39.20 18.89
C LEU A 15 -8.16 38.64 18.04
N GLY A 16 -8.90 39.49 17.32
CA GLY A 16 -9.96 39.09 16.39
C GLY A 16 -9.42 38.20 15.25
N LEU A 17 -8.27 38.59 14.65
CA LEU A 17 -7.63 37.80 13.61
C LEU A 17 -7.14 36.44 14.11
N VAL A 18 -6.56 36.41 15.31
CA VAL A 18 -6.11 35.14 15.95
C VAL A 18 -7.30 34.21 16.19
N LEU A 19 -8.43 34.73 16.69
CA LEU A 19 -9.64 33.93 16.91
C LEU A 19 -10.27 33.44 15.61
N ILE A 20 -10.24 34.21 14.54
CA ILE A 20 -10.72 33.79 13.22
C ILE A 20 -9.82 32.67 12.66
N VAL A 21 -8.49 32.84 12.72
CA VAL A 21 -7.53 31.83 12.21
C VAL A 21 -7.61 30.53 13.03
N THR A 22 -7.67 30.63 14.36
CA THR A 22 -7.80 29.44 15.22
C THR A 22 -9.16 28.77 15.04
N GLY A 23 -10.24 29.54 14.87
CA GLY A 23 -11.57 29.00 14.57
C GLY A 23 -11.61 28.29 13.21
N TRP A 24 -10.96 28.87 12.19
CA TRP A 24 -10.86 28.25 10.86
C TRP A 24 -10.01 26.96 10.90
N TYR A 25 -8.88 26.97 11.62
CA TYR A 25 -8.07 25.76 11.82
C TYR A 25 -8.82 24.68 12.59
N ALA A 26 -9.53 25.04 13.66
CA ALA A 26 -10.36 24.11 14.42
C ALA A 26 -11.50 23.52 13.58
N ALA A 27 -12.18 24.36 12.78
CA ALA A 27 -13.23 23.92 11.87
C ALA A 27 -12.67 23.01 10.77
N SER A 28 -11.51 23.36 10.19
CA SER A 28 -10.83 22.52 9.18
C SER A 28 -10.40 21.18 9.76
N PHE A 29 -9.92 21.16 10.99
CA PHE A 29 -9.55 19.92 11.69
C PHE A 29 -10.79 19.05 11.97
N LEU A 30 -11.90 19.65 12.38
CA LEU A 30 -13.16 18.92 12.64
C LEU A 30 -13.83 18.43 11.34
N THR A 31 -13.62 19.10 10.19
CA THR A 31 -14.13 18.63 8.89
C THR A 31 -13.22 17.58 8.23
N TYR A 32 -11.94 17.51 8.62
CA TYR A 32 -11.00 16.50 8.10
C TYR A 32 -11.21 15.11 8.73
N THR A 33 -11.98 14.98 9.80
CA THR A 33 -12.10 13.75 10.59
C THR A 33 -13.28 12.85 10.23
N SER A 34 -13.84 12.92 9.02
CA SER A 34 -14.74 11.85 8.57
C SER A 34 -14.86 11.83 7.05
N GLU A 35 -13.80 11.45 6.36
CA GLU A 35 -14.03 10.65 5.16
C GLU A 35 -14.66 9.34 5.66
N SER A 36 -15.92 9.14 5.32
CA SER A 36 -16.62 7.89 5.63
C SER A 36 -15.83 6.74 5.01
N VAL A 37 -15.25 5.88 5.86
CA VAL A 37 -14.77 4.57 5.41
C VAL A 37 -15.87 3.96 4.55
N PRO A 38 -15.59 3.47 3.33
CA PRO A 38 -16.61 2.85 2.49
C PRO A 38 -17.39 1.83 3.30
N GLU A 39 -18.72 1.81 3.16
CA GLU A 39 -19.55 0.85 3.88
C GLU A 39 -19.06 -0.55 3.55
N GLY A 40 -18.61 -1.31 4.56
CA GLY A 40 -18.03 -2.64 4.41
C GLY A 40 -16.51 -2.74 4.53
N PHE A 41 -15.71 -1.67 4.27
CA PHE A 41 -14.27 -1.70 4.49
C PHE A 41 -13.95 -1.73 5.99
N SER A 42 -13.11 -2.68 6.41
CA SER A 42 -12.71 -2.84 7.81
C SER A 42 -11.20 -2.72 7.98
N GLY A 43 -10.76 -1.65 8.64
CA GLY A 43 -9.36 -1.47 9.02
C GLY A 43 -8.87 -2.58 9.95
N ASP A 44 -9.73 -3.11 10.83
CA ASP A 44 -9.37 -4.20 11.74
C ASP A 44 -9.10 -5.51 10.98
N ARG A 45 -9.89 -5.83 9.94
CA ARG A 45 -9.61 -6.99 9.08
C ARG A 45 -8.31 -6.80 8.29
N ALA A 46 -8.13 -5.63 7.69
CA ALA A 46 -6.88 -5.32 6.99
C ALA A 46 -5.66 -5.43 7.91
N TYR A 47 -5.77 -4.94 9.15
CA TYR A 47 -4.68 -5.08 10.13
C TYR A 47 -4.43 -6.53 10.53
N ALA A 48 -5.47 -7.35 10.68
CA ALA A 48 -5.32 -8.79 10.92
C ALA A 48 -4.62 -9.50 9.75
N ASP A 49 -4.86 -9.05 8.50
CA ASP A 49 -4.14 -9.54 7.31
C ASP A 49 -2.66 -9.17 7.35
N VAL A 50 -2.29 -7.99 7.84
CA VAL A 50 -0.87 -7.63 8.07
C VAL A 50 -0.23 -8.60 9.06
N GLN A 51 -0.89 -8.87 10.19
CA GLN A 51 -0.38 -9.81 11.20
C GLN A 51 -0.21 -11.22 10.61
N THR A 52 -1.19 -11.71 9.86
CA THR A 52 -1.12 -13.01 9.19
C THR A 52 0.10 -13.11 8.26
N GLN A 53 0.39 -12.07 7.48
CA GLN A 53 1.55 -12.01 6.60
C GLN A 53 2.87 -12.03 7.37
N VAL A 54 2.96 -11.29 8.47
CA VAL A 54 4.16 -11.24 9.32
C VAL A 54 4.39 -12.59 10.01
N ASP A 55 3.34 -13.27 10.44
CA ASP A 55 3.42 -14.58 11.10
C ASP A 55 3.90 -15.69 10.15
N MET A 56 3.75 -15.54 8.83
CA MET A 56 4.36 -16.42 7.82
C MET A 56 5.88 -16.25 7.74
N GLY A 57 6.42 -15.22 8.36
CA GLY A 57 7.82 -14.85 8.31
C GLY A 57 8.18 -13.98 7.10
N PRO A 58 9.48 -13.65 6.96
CA PRO A 58 9.95 -12.84 5.84
C PRO A 58 9.59 -13.46 4.49
N ARG A 59 9.06 -12.63 3.60
CA ARG A 59 8.58 -13.03 2.27
C ARG A 59 9.65 -12.73 1.20
N THR A 60 10.92 -12.95 1.57
CA THR A 60 12.03 -12.75 0.62
C THR A 60 11.91 -13.68 -0.57
N PRO A 61 12.21 -13.24 -1.81
CA PRO A 61 12.10 -14.07 -3.00
C PRO A 61 12.72 -15.45 -2.84
N GLY A 62 11.96 -16.51 -3.15
CA GLY A 62 12.38 -17.90 -3.01
C GLY A 62 12.28 -18.52 -1.61
N SER A 63 11.89 -17.77 -0.59
CA SER A 63 11.69 -18.31 0.77
C SER A 63 10.39 -19.11 0.91
N ALA A 64 10.26 -19.85 2.02
CA ALA A 64 9.02 -20.54 2.36
C ALA A 64 7.87 -19.55 2.60
N GLY A 65 8.12 -18.43 3.28
CA GLY A 65 7.14 -17.35 3.49
C GLY A 65 6.65 -16.76 2.17
N HIS A 66 7.56 -16.58 1.20
CA HIS A 66 7.23 -16.09 -0.14
C HIS A 66 6.32 -17.05 -0.92
N ALA A 67 6.51 -18.37 -0.78
CA ALA A 67 5.59 -19.34 -1.38
C ALA A 67 4.24 -19.39 -0.66
N GLN A 68 4.27 -19.32 0.67
CA GLN A 68 3.08 -19.41 1.51
C GLN A 68 2.15 -18.20 1.33
N ILE A 69 2.69 -16.98 1.22
CA ILE A 69 1.90 -15.77 1.01
C ILE A 69 1.13 -15.82 -0.31
N ARG A 70 1.73 -16.34 -1.39
CA ARG A 70 1.06 -16.45 -2.69
C ARG A 70 -0.16 -17.36 -2.63
N GLU A 71 -0.04 -18.51 -1.98
CA GLU A 71 -1.18 -19.44 -1.83
C GLU A 71 -2.27 -18.88 -0.92
N TRP A 72 -1.89 -18.17 0.14
CA TRP A 72 -2.84 -17.52 1.02
C TRP A 72 -3.58 -16.39 0.29
N MET A 73 -2.88 -15.48 -0.39
CA MET A 73 -3.51 -14.41 -1.17
C MET A 73 -4.45 -14.98 -2.24
N ARG A 74 -4.06 -16.05 -2.95
CA ARG A 74 -4.93 -16.75 -3.88
C ARG A 74 -6.23 -17.17 -3.21
N THR A 75 -6.14 -17.83 -2.07
CA THR A 75 -7.30 -18.35 -1.34
C THR A 75 -8.25 -17.22 -0.91
N GLU A 76 -7.69 -16.12 -0.39
CA GLU A 76 -8.48 -14.96 0.03
C GLU A 76 -9.18 -14.27 -1.14
N LEU A 77 -8.47 -14.08 -2.25
CA LEU A 77 -8.99 -13.45 -3.46
C LEU A 77 -10.08 -14.31 -4.12
N GLU A 78 -9.85 -15.61 -4.27
CA GLU A 78 -10.85 -16.55 -4.83
C GLU A 78 -12.10 -16.63 -3.93
N SER A 79 -11.92 -16.64 -2.60
CA SER A 79 -13.02 -16.60 -1.64
C SER A 79 -13.85 -15.31 -1.73
N ALA A 80 -13.22 -14.21 -2.13
CA ALA A 80 -13.87 -12.93 -2.40
C ALA A 80 -14.47 -12.82 -3.82
N GLY A 81 -14.44 -13.90 -4.59
CA GLY A 81 -15.06 -14.00 -5.93
C GLY A 81 -14.21 -13.42 -7.06
N TRP A 82 -12.89 -13.33 -6.88
CA TRP A 82 -11.96 -12.92 -7.93
C TRP A 82 -11.39 -14.15 -8.66
N ILE A 83 -11.12 -13.99 -9.95
CA ILE A 83 -10.33 -14.94 -10.74
C ILE A 83 -8.87 -14.57 -10.55
N VAL A 84 -8.05 -15.54 -10.12
CA VAL A 84 -6.64 -15.31 -9.81
C VAL A 84 -5.76 -15.98 -10.86
N GLU A 85 -4.89 -15.20 -11.46
CA GLU A 85 -3.85 -15.65 -12.38
C GLU A 85 -2.48 -15.32 -11.83
N VAL A 86 -1.50 -16.18 -12.09
CA VAL A 86 -0.10 -15.90 -11.82
C VAL A 86 0.58 -15.51 -13.13
N HIS A 87 1.10 -14.29 -13.19
CA HIS A 87 1.98 -13.86 -14.25
C HIS A 87 3.40 -14.30 -13.91
N GLU A 88 3.83 -15.39 -14.54
CA GLU A 88 5.18 -15.93 -14.37
C GLU A 88 6.12 -15.30 -15.37
N SER A 89 7.28 -14.84 -14.89
CA SER A 89 8.34 -14.23 -15.71
C SER A 89 9.71 -14.54 -15.11
N GLU A 90 10.77 -14.10 -15.78
CA GLU A 90 12.14 -14.16 -15.30
C GLU A 90 12.86 -12.84 -15.57
N ARG A 91 13.56 -12.30 -14.58
CA ARG A 91 14.43 -11.11 -14.71
C ARG A 91 15.74 -11.34 -13.98
N LEU A 92 16.84 -11.01 -14.62
CA LEU A 92 18.20 -11.18 -14.07
C LEU A 92 18.51 -12.63 -13.60
N GLY A 93 17.83 -13.65 -14.18
CA GLY A 93 17.95 -15.05 -13.77
C GLY A 93 17.12 -15.42 -12.54
N HIS A 94 16.23 -14.54 -12.09
CA HIS A 94 15.33 -14.80 -10.96
C HIS A 94 13.90 -15.01 -11.44
N PRO A 95 13.21 -16.06 -10.95
CA PRO A 95 11.79 -16.24 -11.26
C PRO A 95 10.95 -15.19 -10.55
N ILE A 96 9.91 -14.72 -11.23
CA ILE A 96 8.97 -13.68 -10.78
C ILE A 96 7.56 -14.24 -10.87
N TYR A 97 6.74 -14.00 -9.85
CA TYR A 97 5.39 -14.51 -9.73
C TYR A 97 4.41 -13.40 -9.33
N ASN A 98 4.10 -12.48 -10.25
CA ASN A 98 3.07 -11.47 -9.96
C ASN A 98 1.69 -12.14 -9.89
N ILE A 99 0.87 -11.74 -8.92
CA ILE A 99 -0.50 -12.20 -8.80
C ILE A 99 -1.44 -11.15 -9.39
N ILE A 100 -2.34 -11.59 -10.26
CA ILE A 100 -3.35 -10.75 -10.89
C ILE A 100 -4.71 -11.29 -10.50
N ALA A 101 -5.50 -10.48 -9.79
CA ALA A 101 -6.88 -10.78 -9.47
C ALA A 101 -7.80 -9.90 -10.32
N LYS A 102 -8.76 -10.53 -11.00
CA LYS A 102 -9.68 -9.86 -11.93
C LYS A 102 -11.10 -10.40 -11.80
N ARG A 103 -12.06 -9.58 -12.20
CA ARG A 103 -13.48 -9.96 -12.34
C ARG A 103 -13.90 -9.73 -13.78
N GLY A 104 -14.43 -10.78 -14.42
CA GLY A 104 -14.81 -10.73 -15.84
C GLY A 104 -13.65 -10.79 -16.81
N GLU A 105 -13.94 -10.66 -18.10
CA GLU A 105 -13.00 -10.81 -19.21
C GLU A 105 -12.51 -9.47 -19.76
N GLU A 106 -13.06 -8.34 -19.28
CA GLU A 106 -12.71 -7.03 -19.79
C GLU A 106 -11.33 -6.57 -19.33
N PRO A 107 -10.56 -5.88 -20.21
CA PRO A 107 -9.31 -5.24 -19.79
C PRO A 107 -9.58 -4.22 -18.68
N PRO A 108 -8.63 -4.03 -17.74
CA PRO A 108 -8.83 -3.12 -16.65
C PRO A 108 -8.82 -1.65 -17.12
N GLN A 109 -9.75 -0.86 -16.59
CA GLN A 109 -9.66 0.60 -16.64
C GLN A 109 -8.85 1.14 -15.46
N ILE A 110 -8.86 0.44 -14.35
CA ILE A 110 -8.12 0.79 -13.14
C ILE A 110 -7.28 -0.42 -12.70
N ILE A 111 -6.05 -0.15 -12.29
CA ILE A 111 -5.22 -1.11 -11.56
C ILE A 111 -4.96 -0.55 -10.17
N LEU A 112 -5.24 -1.36 -9.15
CA LEU A 112 -4.81 -1.12 -7.79
C LEU A 112 -3.71 -2.13 -7.50
N ALA A 113 -2.55 -1.68 -7.04
CA ALA A 113 -1.40 -2.57 -6.90
C ALA A 113 -0.65 -2.36 -5.59
N ALA A 114 0.03 -3.41 -5.13
CA ALA A 114 0.99 -3.39 -4.03
C ALA A 114 2.07 -4.45 -4.32
N HIS A 115 3.21 -4.38 -3.66
CA HIS A 115 4.14 -5.50 -3.67
C HIS A 115 3.94 -6.40 -2.45
N TYR A 116 4.35 -7.67 -2.54
CA TYR A 116 4.15 -8.63 -1.45
C TYR A 116 5.44 -9.26 -0.91
N ASP A 117 6.54 -9.13 -1.64
CA ASP A 117 7.86 -9.58 -1.20
C ASP A 117 8.45 -8.67 -0.12
N THR A 118 9.54 -9.12 0.48
CA THR A 118 10.30 -8.34 1.46
C THR A 118 11.78 -8.37 1.15
N ARG A 119 12.48 -7.35 1.64
CA ARG A 119 13.92 -7.18 1.46
C ARG A 119 14.71 -8.29 2.14
N PHE A 120 15.76 -8.79 1.47
CA PHE A 120 16.65 -9.83 2.00
C PHE A 120 17.39 -9.41 3.28
N PHE A 121 17.69 -8.12 3.41
CA PHE A 121 18.56 -7.61 4.46
C PHE A 121 18.00 -6.32 5.04
N ALA A 122 17.94 -6.22 6.35
CA ALA A 122 17.59 -4.99 7.08
C ALA A 122 18.77 -4.00 7.11
N ASP A 123 19.35 -3.73 5.95
CA ASP A 123 20.57 -2.95 5.77
C ASP A 123 20.44 -1.46 6.12
N ASN A 124 19.21 -0.98 6.35
CA ASN A 124 18.91 0.36 6.85
C ASN A 124 18.47 0.37 8.34
N ASP A 125 18.46 -0.78 9.04
CA ASP A 125 18.10 -0.81 10.46
C ASP A 125 19.14 0.01 11.29
N PRO A 126 18.71 0.84 12.25
CA PRO A 126 19.61 1.56 13.13
C PRO A 126 20.59 0.67 13.91
N ASP A 127 20.22 -0.59 14.15
CA ASP A 127 21.11 -1.59 14.77
C ASP A 127 21.88 -2.39 13.72
N PRO A 128 23.19 -2.17 13.56
CA PRO A 128 24.00 -2.90 12.58
C PRO A 128 24.02 -4.42 12.77
N ALA A 129 23.68 -4.93 13.96
CA ALA A 129 23.61 -6.37 14.20
C ALA A 129 22.49 -7.04 13.40
N LYS A 130 21.47 -6.28 12.97
CA LYS A 130 20.35 -6.75 12.18
C LYS A 130 20.57 -6.68 10.67
N HIS A 131 21.61 -6.04 10.20
CA HIS A 131 21.84 -5.79 8.76
C HIS A 131 21.92 -7.05 7.91
N THR A 132 22.10 -8.22 8.50
CA THR A 132 22.11 -9.51 7.81
C THR A 132 20.81 -10.30 7.96
N GLU A 133 19.85 -9.75 8.71
CA GLU A 133 18.54 -10.36 8.90
C GLU A 133 17.56 -9.89 7.82
N PRO A 134 16.62 -10.74 7.39
CA PRO A 134 15.58 -10.32 6.45
C PRO A 134 14.58 -9.36 7.12
N VAL A 135 14.02 -8.44 6.32
CA VAL A 135 13.00 -7.50 6.79
C VAL A 135 11.67 -8.25 7.03
N PRO A 136 11.01 -8.08 8.20
CA PRO A 136 9.70 -8.69 8.44
C PRO A 136 8.59 -8.16 7.53
N GLY A 137 8.67 -6.91 7.07
CA GLY A 137 7.82 -6.31 6.05
C GLY A 137 6.37 -6.10 6.49
N ALA A 138 6.12 -5.60 7.71
CA ALA A 138 4.75 -5.30 8.17
C ALA A 138 4.16 -4.08 7.45
N ASN A 139 4.92 -2.98 7.37
CA ASN A 139 4.53 -1.79 6.64
C ASN A 139 4.86 -1.93 5.16
N ASP A 140 6.09 -2.30 4.88
CA ASP A 140 6.66 -2.51 3.56
C ASP A 140 6.49 -3.97 3.12
N GLY A 141 5.67 -4.18 2.33
CA GLY A 141 4.64 -4.56 1.43
C GLY A 141 3.35 -5.05 2.09
N ALA A 142 3.35 -5.60 3.38
CA ALA A 142 2.14 -6.23 3.91
C ALA A 142 0.98 -5.23 4.11
N SER A 143 1.25 -3.96 4.39
CA SER A 143 0.20 -2.96 4.56
C SER A 143 -0.58 -2.71 3.27
N GLY A 144 0.12 -2.57 2.15
CA GLY A 144 -0.49 -2.40 0.83
C GLY A 144 -1.29 -3.63 0.40
N VAL A 145 -0.72 -4.83 0.58
CA VAL A 145 -1.42 -6.11 0.33
C VAL A 145 -2.70 -6.21 1.14
N ALA A 146 -2.66 -5.89 2.43
CA ALA A 146 -3.83 -5.97 3.30
C ALA A 146 -4.96 -5.04 2.86
N VAL A 147 -4.64 -3.82 2.41
CA VAL A 147 -5.65 -2.91 1.84
C VAL A 147 -6.26 -3.50 0.57
N LEU A 148 -5.44 -4.07 -0.33
CA LEU A 148 -5.97 -4.67 -1.56
C LEU A 148 -6.86 -5.88 -1.26
N LEU A 149 -6.52 -6.73 -0.29
CA LEU A 149 -7.36 -7.86 0.12
C LEU A 149 -8.68 -7.39 0.73
N GLU A 150 -8.65 -6.33 1.53
CA GLU A 150 -9.87 -5.76 2.08
C GLU A 150 -10.74 -5.11 0.99
N LEU A 151 -10.13 -4.44 0.02
CA LEU A 151 -10.85 -3.96 -1.17
C LEU A 151 -11.40 -5.12 -2.00
N ALA A 152 -10.68 -6.23 -2.11
CA ALA A 152 -11.18 -7.43 -2.80
C ALA A 152 -12.48 -7.95 -2.20
N ARG A 153 -12.61 -7.90 -0.86
CA ARG A 153 -13.81 -8.32 -0.13
C ARG A 153 -14.97 -7.33 -0.23
N THR A 154 -14.68 -6.04 -0.43
CA THR A 154 -15.67 -4.96 -0.26
C THR A 154 -16.05 -4.23 -1.55
N LEU A 155 -15.22 -4.29 -2.59
CA LEU A 155 -15.55 -3.68 -3.88
C LEU A 155 -16.79 -4.35 -4.48
N PRO A 156 -17.83 -3.59 -4.86
CA PRO A 156 -18.99 -4.12 -5.56
C PRO A 156 -18.61 -4.83 -6.87
N ALA A 157 -19.37 -5.85 -7.26
CA ALA A 157 -19.07 -6.63 -8.46
C ALA A 157 -19.30 -5.84 -9.77
N ASP A 158 -20.12 -4.79 -9.72
CA ASP A 158 -20.51 -3.94 -10.84
C ASP A 158 -19.69 -2.63 -10.93
N THR A 159 -18.52 -2.60 -10.31
CA THR A 159 -17.60 -1.45 -10.40
C THR A 159 -16.99 -1.36 -11.80
N THR A 160 -16.36 -0.21 -12.08
CA THR A 160 -15.44 -0.04 -13.22
C THR A 160 -14.45 -1.22 -13.28
N PRO A 161 -14.21 -1.81 -14.47
CA PRO A 161 -13.27 -2.91 -14.61
C PRO A 161 -11.93 -2.63 -13.93
N THR A 162 -11.70 -3.33 -12.84
CA THR A 162 -10.55 -3.10 -11.95
C THR A 162 -9.78 -4.41 -11.76
N TRP A 163 -8.46 -4.35 -11.89
CA TRP A 163 -7.58 -5.45 -11.51
C TRP A 163 -6.86 -5.10 -10.20
N LEU A 164 -6.69 -6.10 -9.36
CA LEU A 164 -5.79 -6.03 -8.21
C LEU A 164 -4.52 -6.77 -8.59
N VAL A 165 -3.39 -6.09 -8.51
CA VAL A 165 -2.09 -6.66 -8.92
C VAL A 165 -1.13 -6.63 -7.74
N PHE A 166 -0.56 -7.80 -7.44
CA PHE A 166 0.41 -7.94 -6.37
C PHE A 166 1.76 -8.24 -7.01
N PHE A 167 2.67 -7.29 -6.94
CA PHE A 167 3.99 -7.41 -7.55
C PHE A 167 4.95 -8.22 -6.70
N ASP A 168 5.75 -9.02 -7.36
CA ASP A 168 6.85 -9.77 -6.79
C ASP A 168 8.17 -9.02 -6.96
N THR A 169 9.17 -9.34 -6.15
CA THR A 169 10.55 -8.89 -6.32
C THR A 169 10.70 -7.37 -6.51
N GLU A 170 10.05 -6.62 -5.63
CA GLU A 170 10.11 -5.15 -5.64
C GLU A 170 11.36 -4.64 -4.92
N ASP A 171 11.67 -5.17 -3.73
CA ASP A 171 12.40 -4.47 -2.66
C ASP A 171 13.86 -4.96 -2.50
N ASN A 172 14.47 -5.52 -3.54
CA ASN A 172 15.81 -6.10 -3.45
C ASN A 172 16.88 -5.38 -4.27
N GLY A 173 16.67 -4.12 -4.63
CA GLY A 173 17.69 -3.30 -5.28
C GLY A 173 18.92 -3.08 -4.39
N ARG A 174 20.09 -2.87 -5.02
CA ARG A 174 21.42 -2.78 -4.39
C ARG A 174 21.91 -4.07 -3.72
N VAL A 175 21.13 -5.16 -3.78
CA VAL A 175 21.63 -6.50 -3.47
C VAL A 175 22.31 -7.04 -4.73
N GLU A 176 23.48 -7.67 -4.60
CA GLU A 176 24.23 -8.19 -5.74
C GLU A 176 23.38 -9.19 -6.55
N GLY A 177 23.28 -8.96 -7.85
CA GLY A 177 22.48 -9.77 -8.76
C GLY A 177 20.98 -9.39 -8.82
N TRP A 178 20.52 -8.43 -8.04
CA TRP A 178 19.12 -7.97 -8.00
C TRP A 178 18.99 -6.49 -8.40
N ASP A 179 17.77 -6.09 -8.73
CA ASP A 179 17.40 -4.69 -8.97
C ASP A 179 16.02 -4.41 -8.38
N TRP A 180 15.64 -3.14 -8.33
CA TRP A 180 14.34 -2.68 -7.86
C TRP A 180 13.22 -3.04 -8.83
N ILE A 181 12.02 -3.26 -8.30
CA ILE A 181 10.75 -3.34 -9.03
C ILE A 181 10.75 -4.33 -10.21
N LEU A 182 11.46 -5.47 -10.09
CA LEU A 182 11.59 -6.43 -11.19
C LEU A 182 10.23 -6.99 -11.62
N GLY A 183 9.31 -7.24 -10.68
CA GLY A 183 7.98 -7.75 -10.96
C GLY A 183 7.12 -6.78 -11.75
N SER A 184 7.06 -5.51 -11.36
CA SER A 184 6.28 -4.50 -12.07
C SER A 184 6.87 -4.18 -13.44
N ARG A 185 8.19 -4.19 -13.60
CA ARG A 185 8.85 -4.06 -14.92
C ARG A 185 8.46 -5.21 -15.85
N ALA A 186 8.52 -6.46 -15.36
CA ALA A 186 8.09 -7.62 -16.13
C ALA A 186 6.63 -7.51 -16.56
N PHE A 187 5.76 -7.12 -15.63
CA PHE A 187 4.33 -6.94 -15.90
C PHE A 187 4.08 -5.92 -17.01
N VAL A 188 4.67 -4.74 -16.94
CA VAL A 188 4.47 -3.68 -17.94
C VAL A 188 4.97 -4.08 -19.32
N GLU A 189 6.05 -4.86 -19.40
CA GLU A 189 6.62 -5.31 -20.68
C GLU A 189 5.84 -6.45 -21.31
N GLU A 190 5.23 -7.33 -20.52
CA GLU A 190 4.68 -8.60 -20.99
C GLU A 190 3.15 -8.64 -21.00
N VAL A 191 2.48 -7.79 -20.22
CA VAL A 191 1.01 -7.75 -20.16
C VAL A 191 0.50 -6.56 -21.00
N PRO A 192 -0.09 -6.83 -22.19
CA PRO A 192 -0.45 -5.78 -23.17
C PRO A 192 -1.77 -5.08 -22.80
N ILE A 193 -1.80 -4.32 -21.73
CA ILE A 193 -2.97 -3.55 -21.28
C ILE A 193 -2.65 -2.06 -21.18
N GLN A 194 -3.68 -1.22 -21.25
CA GLN A 194 -3.57 0.24 -21.13
C GLN A 194 -4.67 0.77 -20.21
N PRO A 195 -4.51 0.68 -18.89
CA PRO A 195 -5.47 1.20 -17.94
C PRO A 195 -5.50 2.75 -17.99
N GLN A 196 -6.63 3.33 -17.58
CA GLN A 196 -6.77 4.79 -17.44
C GLN A 196 -6.06 5.31 -16.19
N ALA A 197 -5.98 4.48 -15.16
CA ALA A 197 -5.30 4.81 -13.91
C ALA A 197 -4.63 3.58 -13.29
N VAL A 198 -3.49 3.82 -12.66
CA VAL A 198 -2.77 2.85 -11.82
C VAL A 198 -2.51 3.51 -10.46
N VAL A 199 -2.90 2.86 -9.39
CA VAL A 199 -2.64 3.30 -8.01
C VAL A 199 -1.78 2.22 -7.34
N ILE A 200 -0.61 2.62 -6.90
CA ILE A 200 0.28 1.76 -6.11
C ILE A 200 0.10 2.12 -4.63
N ILE A 201 -0.17 1.12 -3.81
CA ILE A 201 -0.37 1.28 -2.37
C ILE A 201 0.86 0.67 -1.69
N ASP A 202 1.61 1.51 -1.03
CA ASP A 202 2.86 1.14 -0.40
C ASP A 202 3.08 1.92 0.90
N MET A 203 3.62 1.25 1.93
CA MET A 203 4.04 1.82 3.21
C MET A 203 3.00 2.73 3.89
N ILE A 204 1.73 2.32 3.93
CA ILE A 204 0.62 3.15 4.44
C ILE A 204 0.47 3.13 5.97
N GLY A 205 1.27 2.34 6.67
CA GLY A 205 1.21 2.18 8.13
C GLY A 205 2.14 3.11 8.90
N ASP A 206 2.79 4.06 8.24
CA ASP A 206 3.66 5.02 8.90
C ASP A 206 2.86 6.14 9.58
N ALA A 207 3.36 6.61 10.73
CA ALA A 207 2.67 7.59 11.55
C ALA A 207 3.19 9.03 11.36
N ASP A 208 4.22 9.22 10.52
CA ASP A 208 4.92 10.49 10.30
C ASP A 208 4.48 11.21 9.02
#